data_591f234a6684ef95cd2bea9b5c32bfb5
#
_entry.id   591f234a6684ef95cd2bea9b5c32bfb5
#
_cell.length_a   1.000
_cell.length_b   1.000
_cell.length_c   1.000
_cell.angle_alpha   90.00
_cell.angle_beta   90.00
_cell.angle_gamma   90.00
#
_symmetry.space_group_name_H-M   'P 1'
#
loop_
_entity.id
_entity.type
_entity.pdbx_description
1 polymer ?
#
loop_
_entity_poly.entity_id
_entity_poly.type
_entity_poly.pdbx_seq_one_letter_code
_entity_poly.pdbx_strand_id
1 'polypeptide(L)'
;TSAKISKRNVSLFRDMVAYLKSGINEELWVRYMFYWIFSSSFFENPDLVDQAVTMAVNYRYPQSIDSFENQVEAIVQLDMVSDLNRIKLETLVLKGDDDLLFTPNDIQDMFNSIMLCTEVNIEGSGHSIHMDKPDIFLDEVKKFIG
;
A
#
# COMPACT_ATOMS: atom_id res chain seq x y z
N THR A 1 -2.91 3.03 -2.95
CA THR A 1 -3.81 4.00 -2.31
C THR A 1 -5.17 4.01 -2.99
N SER A 2 -6.20 4.56 -2.34
CA SER A 2 -7.53 4.76 -2.93
C SER A 2 -8.11 6.10 -2.47
N ALA A 3 -9.10 6.62 -3.19
CA ALA A 3 -9.79 7.86 -2.81
C ALA A 3 -10.74 7.68 -1.63
N LYS A 4 -11.18 6.45 -1.38
CA LYS A 4 -12.01 6.04 -0.25
C LYS A 4 -11.68 4.60 0.11
N ILE A 5 -11.59 4.34 1.42
CA ILE A 5 -11.29 3.00 1.89
C ILE A 5 -12.52 2.09 1.82
N SER A 6 -12.33 0.83 1.42
CA SER A 6 -13.39 -0.19 1.44
C SER A 6 -13.74 -0.63 2.87
N LYS A 7 -14.97 -1.12 3.06
CA LYS A 7 -15.41 -1.65 4.38
C LYS A 7 -14.53 -2.80 4.86
N ARG A 8 -14.04 -3.64 3.94
CA ARG A 8 -13.08 -4.71 4.25
C ARG A 8 -11.81 -4.13 4.87
N ASN A 9 -11.24 -3.11 4.24
CA ASN A 9 -9.99 -2.50 4.71
C ASN A 9 -10.18 -1.69 5.98
N VAL A 10 -11.36 -1.09 6.22
CA VAL A 10 -11.70 -0.50 7.53
C VAL A 10 -11.60 -1.55 8.63
N SER A 11 -12.22 -2.74 8.44
CA SER A 11 -12.13 -3.82 9.42
C SER A 11 -10.68 -4.30 9.58
N LEU A 12 -9.97 -4.56 8.47
CA LEU A 12 -8.58 -5.00 8.48
C LEU A 12 -7.68 -4.05 9.29
N PHE A 13 -7.72 -2.75 9.02
CA PHE A 13 -6.85 -1.79 9.70
C PHE A 13 -7.21 -1.62 11.18
N ARG A 14 -8.49 -1.72 11.55
CA ARG A 14 -8.88 -1.72 12.95
C ARG A 14 -8.41 -2.97 13.69
N ASP A 15 -8.48 -4.13 13.05
CA ASP A 15 -7.94 -5.37 13.59
C ASP A 15 -6.41 -5.28 13.74
N MET A 16 -5.71 -4.66 12.80
CA MET A 16 -4.27 -4.38 12.90
C MET A 16 -3.93 -3.53 14.13
N VAL A 17 -4.71 -2.48 14.41
CA VAL A 17 -4.55 -1.67 15.64
C VAL A 17 -4.78 -2.53 16.88
N ALA A 18 -5.82 -3.38 16.88
CA ALA A 18 -6.12 -4.27 17.99
C ALA A 18 -4.99 -5.28 18.26
N TYR A 19 -4.39 -5.85 17.21
CA TYR A 19 -3.22 -6.75 17.35
C TYR A 19 -2.02 -6.03 17.97
N LEU A 20 -1.69 -4.82 17.54
CA LEU A 20 -0.63 -4.03 18.16
C LEU A 20 -0.90 -3.76 19.64
N LYS A 21 -2.13 -3.33 19.98
CA LYS A 21 -2.54 -3.07 21.38
C LYS A 21 -2.56 -4.33 22.23
N SER A 22 -2.72 -5.51 21.65
CA SER A 22 -2.63 -6.80 22.37
C SER A 22 -1.22 -7.21 22.74
N GLY A 23 -0.19 -6.47 22.29
CA GLY A 23 1.21 -6.79 22.55
C GLY A 23 1.75 -7.91 21.66
N ILE A 24 1.30 -7.99 20.41
CA ILE A 24 1.87 -8.94 19.44
C ILE A 24 3.38 -8.75 19.33
N ASN A 25 4.10 -9.84 19.19
CA ASN A 25 5.55 -9.80 18.93
C ASN A 25 5.86 -8.99 17.67
N GLU A 26 6.87 -8.12 17.72
CA GLU A 26 7.21 -7.22 16.61
C GLU A 26 7.55 -7.94 15.31
N GLU A 27 8.28 -9.06 15.39
CA GLU A 27 8.61 -9.86 14.21
C GLU A 27 7.35 -10.47 13.57
N LEU A 28 6.44 -11.01 14.40
CA LEU A 28 5.17 -11.55 13.91
C LEU A 28 4.30 -10.46 13.32
N TRP A 29 4.32 -9.25 13.89
CA TRP A 29 3.62 -8.09 13.35
C TRP A 29 4.14 -7.70 11.97
N VAL A 30 5.46 -7.59 11.81
CA VAL A 30 6.08 -7.25 10.53
C VAL A 30 5.77 -8.30 9.47
N ARG A 31 5.89 -9.60 9.80
CA ARG A 31 5.53 -10.70 8.90
C ARG A 31 4.07 -10.65 8.48
N TYR A 32 3.17 -10.36 9.42
CA TYR A 32 1.75 -10.20 9.12
C TYR A 32 1.49 -9.04 8.15
N MET A 33 2.16 -7.89 8.35
CA MET A 33 2.06 -6.75 7.43
C MET A 33 2.56 -7.10 6.04
N PHE A 34 3.63 -7.89 5.94
CA PHE A 34 4.23 -8.25 4.65
C PHE A 34 3.29 -9.02 3.73
N TYR A 35 2.40 -9.86 4.26
CA TYR A 35 1.38 -10.56 3.46
C TYR A 35 0.41 -9.62 2.74
N TRP A 36 0.26 -8.39 3.21
CA TRP A 36 -0.63 -7.41 2.61
C TRP A 36 0.07 -6.47 1.64
N ILE A 37 1.38 -6.28 1.79
CA ILE A 37 2.12 -5.25 1.05
C ILE A 37 3.04 -5.79 -0.03
N PHE A 38 3.48 -7.05 0.06
CA PHE A 38 4.34 -7.67 -0.94
C PHE A 38 3.59 -8.67 -1.81
N SER A 39 4.11 -8.87 -3.03
CA SER A 39 3.62 -9.88 -3.96
C SER A 39 3.94 -11.31 -3.51
N SER A 40 3.24 -12.28 -4.10
CA SER A 40 3.51 -13.71 -3.86
C SER A 40 4.95 -14.07 -4.18
N SER A 41 5.55 -13.48 -5.21
CA SER A 41 6.93 -13.76 -5.62
C SER A 41 7.98 -13.33 -4.59
N PHE A 42 7.70 -12.35 -3.75
CA PHE A 42 8.58 -11.95 -2.64
C PHE A 42 8.80 -13.10 -1.65
N PHE A 43 7.78 -13.91 -1.41
CA PHE A 43 7.82 -15.02 -0.44
C PHE A 43 8.46 -16.29 -0.98
N GLU A 44 8.79 -16.37 -2.27
CA GLU A 44 9.52 -17.49 -2.85
C GLU A 44 10.99 -17.56 -2.38
N ASN A 45 11.50 -16.48 -1.80
CA ASN A 45 12.84 -16.42 -1.22
C ASN A 45 12.77 -16.18 0.30
N PRO A 46 12.76 -17.25 1.14
CA PRO A 46 12.67 -17.12 2.59
C PRO A 46 13.79 -16.29 3.22
N ASP A 47 15.02 -16.38 2.69
CA ASP A 47 16.15 -15.62 3.20
C ASP A 47 15.96 -14.11 2.99
N LEU A 48 15.39 -13.72 1.87
CA LEU A 48 15.03 -12.32 1.61
C LEU A 48 13.94 -11.83 2.56
N VAL A 49 12.93 -12.65 2.81
CA VAL A 49 11.85 -12.34 3.76
C VAL A 49 12.44 -12.13 5.16
N ASP A 50 13.30 -13.03 5.64
CA ASP A 50 13.92 -12.94 6.96
C ASP A 50 14.83 -11.71 7.11
N GLN A 51 15.59 -11.38 6.07
CA GLN A 51 16.39 -10.16 6.03
C GLN A 51 15.51 -8.91 6.09
N ALA A 52 14.45 -8.85 5.29
CA ALA A 52 13.53 -7.71 5.26
C ALA A 52 12.81 -7.54 6.61
N VAL A 53 12.37 -8.62 7.24
CA VAL A 53 11.77 -8.60 8.59
C VAL A 53 12.77 -8.06 9.60
N THR A 54 14.01 -8.55 9.58
CA THR A 54 15.08 -8.08 10.47
C THR A 54 15.35 -6.58 10.30
N MET A 55 15.38 -6.10 9.06
CA MET A 55 15.54 -4.67 8.75
C MET A 55 14.37 -3.84 9.27
N ALA A 56 13.14 -4.31 9.10
CA ALA A 56 11.94 -3.60 9.54
C ALA A 56 11.83 -3.51 11.06
N VAL A 57 12.11 -4.61 11.78
CA VAL A 57 12.12 -4.63 13.26
C VAL A 57 13.20 -3.70 13.81
N ASN A 58 14.38 -3.64 13.19
CA ASN A 58 15.48 -2.78 13.62
C ASN A 58 15.44 -1.36 13.04
N TYR A 59 14.30 -0.96 12.44
CA TYR A 59 14.20 0.38 11.86
C TYR A 59 14.36 1.45 12.94
N ARG A 60 15.24 2.41 12.66
CA ARG A 60 15.65 3.42 13.65
C ARG A 60 14.51 4.31 14.17
N TYR A 61 13.46 4.47 13.36
CA TYR A 61 12.36 5.39 13.66
C TYR A 61 11.01 4.64 13.59
N PRO A 62 10.75 3.71 14.53
CA PRO A 62 9.52 2.94 14.52
C PRO A 62 8.31 3.84 14.75
N GLN A 63 7.21 3.51 14.11
CA GLN A 63 5.95 4.16 14.36
C GLN A 63 5.36 3.68 15.69
N SER A 64 4.93 4.61 16.56
CA SER A 64 4.23 4.24 17.77
C SER A 64 2.81 3.69 17.48
N ILE A 65 2.27 2.88 18.39
CA ILE A 65 0.90 2.34 18.27
C ILE A 65 -0.12 3.47 18.15
N ASP A 66 0.01 4.52 18.94
CA ASP A 66 -0.90 5.68 18.89
C ASP A 66 -0.82 6.41 17.53
N SER A 67 0.39 6.53 16.96
CA SER A 67 0.58 7.14 15.64
C SER A 67 -0.04 6.29 14.53
N PHE A 68 0.08 4.96 14.62
CA PHE A 68 -0.55 4.04 13.69
C PHE A 68 -2.08 4.10 13.80
N GLU A 69 -2.64 4.10 15.02
CA GLU A 69 -4.09 4.26 15.25
C GLU A 69 -4.63 5.57 14.69
N ASN A 70 -3.94 6.69 14.94
CA ASN A 70 -4.33 8.00 14.39
C ASN A 70 -4.30 8.00 12.84
N GLN A 71 -3.33 7.34 12.23
CA GLN A 71 -3.26 7.17 10.78
C GLN A 71 -4.44 6.33 10.26
N VAL A 72 -4.77 5.25 10.93
CA VAL A 72 -5.92 4.41 10.58
C VAL A 72 -7.23 5.20 10.66
N GLU A 73 -7.45 5.94 11.73
CA GLU A 73 -8.68 6.75 11.87
C GLU A 73 -8.75 7.86 10.81
N ALA A 74 -7.63 8.48 10.45
CA ALA A 74 -7.60 9.46 9.37
C ALA A 74 -7.97 8.81 8.02
N ILE A 75 -7.44 7.62 7.72
CA ILE A 75 -7.76 6.87 6.49
C ILE A 75 -9.22 6.44 6.48
N VAL A 76 -9.77 5.99 7.61
CA VAL A 76 -11.16 5.56 7.73
C VAL A 76 -12.15 6.69 7.45
N GLN A 77 -11.77 7.93 7.79
CA GLN A 77 -12.59 9.12 7.56
C GLN A 77 -12.42 9.72 6.17
N LEU A 78 -11.39 9.28 5.41
CA LEU A 78 -11.09 9.85 4.10
C LEU A 78 -12.13 9.43 3.06
N ASP A 79 -12.77 10.42 2.43
CA ASP A 79 -13.61 10.25 1.25
C ASP A 79 -13.33 11.40 0.27
N MET A 80 -12.50 11.14 -0.71
CA MET A 80 -12.05 12.10 -1.73
C MET A 80 -12.68 11.85 -3.10
N VAL A 81 -13.60 10.89 -3.21
CA VAL A 81 -14.18 10.49 -4.52
C VAL A 81 -14.78 11.68 -5.27
N SER A 82 -15.55 12.53 -4.57
CA SER A 82 -16.15 13.72 -5.17
C SER A 82 -15.14 14.82 -5.60
N ASP A 83 -13.93 14.80 -5.03
CA ASP A 83 -12.89 15.80 -5.29
C ASP A 83 -11.89 15.39 -6.37
N LEU A 84 -11.87 14.11 -6.79
CA LEU A 84 -10.94 13.60 -7.81
C LEU A 84 -11.04 14.38 -9.13
N ASN A 85 -12.23 14.80 -9.52
CA ASN A 85 -12.46 15.58 -10.75
C ASN A 85 -11.85 17.00 -10.71
N ARG A 86 -11.39 17.46 -9.55
CA ARG A 86 -10.68 18.74 -9.37
C ARG A 86 -9.19 18.62 -9.70
N ILE A 87 -8.66 17.40 -9.81
CA ILE A 87 -7.28 17.15 -10.24
C ILE A 87 -7.21 17.43 -11.75
N LYS A 88 -6.45 18.48 -12.12
CA LYS A 88 -6.30 18.94 -13.51
C LYS A 88 -4.90 18.71 -14.07
N LEU A 89 -4.01 18.17 -13.24
CA LEU A 89 -2.65 17.83 -13.62
C LEU A 89 -2.61 16.43 -14.25
N GLU A 90 -1.64 16.20 -15.11
CA GLU A 90 -1.30 14.85 -15.55
C GLU A 90 -0.97 14.01 -14.33
N THR A 91 -1.57 12.83 -14.25
CA THR A 91 -1.48 11.95 -13.08
C THR A 91 -1.14 10.55 -13.53
N LEU A 92 -0.05 10.00 -12.99
CA LEU A 92 0.32 8.59 -13.15
C LEU A 92 -0.21 7.79 -11.96
N VAL A 93 -0.96 6.74 -12.23
CA VAL A 93 -1.39 5.76 -11.22
C VAL A 93 -0.77 4.41 -11.55
N LEU A 94 0.15 3.97 -10.69
CA LEU A 94 0.75 2.65 -10.76
C LEU A 94 -0.01 1.71 -9.85
N LYS A 95 -0.34 0.52 -10.34
CA LYS A 95 -0.96 -0.54 -9.55
C LYS A 95 -0.25 -1.87 -9.75
N GLY A 96 -0.12 -2.64 -8.70
CA GLY A 96 0.31 -4.03 -8.77
C GLY A 96 -0.90 -4.96 -8.97
N ASP A 97 -0.79 -5.95 -9.82
CA ASP A 97 -1.88 -6.92 -10.05
C ASP A 97 -2.02 -7.95 -8.91
N ASP A 98 -0.98 -8.09 -8.08
CA ASP A 98 -0.95 -8.93 -6.87
C ASP A 98 -1.20 -8.11 -5.57
N ASP A 99 -1.72 -6.87 -5.69
CA ASP A 99 -2.05 -6.02 -4.54
C ASP A 99 -3.30 -6.54 -3.81
N LEU A 100 -3.08 -7.15 -2.65
CA LEU A 100 -4.15 -7.66 -1.78
C LEU A 100 -4.77 -6.57 -0.90
N LEU A 101 -4.09 -5.44 -0.74
CA LEU A 101 -4.55 -4.35 0.11
C LEU A 101 -5.54 -3.44 -0.62
N PHE A 102 -5.20 -3.01 -1.83
CA PHE A 102 -6.07 -2.20 -2.68
C PHE A 102 -6.30 -2.90 -4.01
N THR A 103 -7.44 -3.58 -4.12
CA THR A 103 -7.81 -4.28 -5.34
C THR A 103 -8.13 -3.32 -6.49
N PRO A 104 -8.15 -3.76 -7.75
CA PRO A 104 -8.54 -2.92 -8.88
C PRO A 104 -9.87 -2.18 -8.69
N ASN A 105 -10.84 -2.79 -8.00
CA ASN A 105 -12.13 -2.15 -7.72
C ASN A 105 -12.00 -0.99 -6.70
N ASP A 106 -11.07 -1.10 -5.74
CA ASP A 106 -10.86 -0.07 -4.71
C ASP A 106 -10.27 1.22 -5.30
N ILE A 107 -9.61 1.14 -6.46
CA ILE A 107 -8.94 2.27 -7.12
C ILE A 107 -9.62 2.73 -8.41
N GLN A 108 -10.68 2.05 -8.86
CA GLN A 108 -11.35 2.34 -10.12
C GLN A 108 -11.90 3.77 -10.19
N ASP A 109 -12.39 4.31 -9.07
CA ASP A 109 -12.89 5.69 -9.00
C ASP A 109 -11.81 6.72 -9.36
N MET A 110 -10.54 6.44 -9.06
CA MET A 110 -9.43 7.33 -9.41
C MET A 110 -9.27 7.45 -10.92
N PHE A 111 -9.30 6.33 -11.65
CA PHE A 111 -9.18 6.32 -13.11
C PHE A 111 -10.36 7.00 -13.80
N ASN A 112 -11.57 6.75 -13.30
CA ASN A 112 -12.79 7.26 -13.90
C ASN A 112 -12.98 8.76 -13.66
N SER A 113 -12.39 9.32 -12.61
CA SER A 113 -12.68 10.68 -12.14
C SER A 113 -11.55 11.68 -12.41
N ILE A 114 -10.31 11.23 -12.56
CA ILE A 114 -9.17 12.09 -12.89
C ILE A 114 -9.05 12.22 -14.41
N MET A 115 -9.22 13.44 -14.92
CA MET A 115 -9.34 13.70 -16.36
C MET A 115 -8.08 13.30 -17.16
N LEU A 116 -6.90 13.61 -16.65
CA LEU A 116 -5.59 13.35 -17.27
C LEU A 116 -4.87 12.23 -16.52
N CYS A 117 -5.49 11.04 -16.46
CA CYS A 117 -4.95 9.90 -15.73
C CYS A 117 -4.34 8.88 -16.70
N THR A 118 -3.07 8.53 -16.46
CA THR A 118 -2.39 7.41 -17.08
C THR A 118 -2.34 6.25 -16.09
N GLU A 119 -2.91 5.12 -16.47
CA GLU A 119 -2.89 3.88 -15.66
C GLU A 119 -1.80 2.95 -16.17
N VAL A 120 -0.96 2.44 -15.26
CA VAL A 120 0.00 1.38 -15.56
C VAL A 120 -0.15 0.25 -14.55
N ASN A 121 -0.37 -0.95 -15.06
CA ASN A 121 -0.41 -2.17 -14.26
C ASN A 121 0.97 -2.82 -14.25
N ILE A 122 1.50 -3.11 -13.06
CA ILE A 122 2.80 -3.76 -12.87
C ILE A 122 2.56 -5.23 -12.52
N GLU A 123 2.88 -6.10 -13.48
CA GLU A 123 2.70 -7.55 -13.35
C GLU A 123 3.57 -8.13 -12.23
N GLY A 124 2.96 -8.99 -11.40
CA GLY A 124 3.60 -9.68 -10.29
C GLY A 124 4.11 -8.74 -9.20
N SER A 125 3.46 -7.58 -9.02
CA SER A 125 3.75 -6.65 -7.93
C SER A 125 2.60 -6.55 -6.95
N GLY A 126 2.92 -6.48 -5.66
CA GLY A 126 1.98 -6.20 -4.59
C GLY A 126 1.76 -4.70 -4.39
N HIS A 127 1.36 -4.34 -3.18
CA HIS A 127 1.08 -2.95 -2.79
C HIS A 127 2.34 -2.06 -2.82
N SER A 128 3.48 -2.59 -2.41
CA SER A 128 4.74 -1.86 -2.34
C SER A 128 5.56 -1.99 -3.63
N ILE A 129 5.02 -1.52 -4.75
CA ILE A 129 5.61 -1.63 -6.10
C ILE A 129 7.08 -1.20 -6.12
N HIS A 130 7.41 -0.09 -5.46
CA HIS A 130 8.78 0.46 -5.40
C HIS A 130 9.78 -0.45 -4.66
N MET A 131 9.29 -1.40 -3.87
CA MET A 131 10.09 -2.41 -3.18
C MET A 131 10.09 -3.75 -3.93
N ASP A 132 8.93 -4.15 -4.46
CA ASP A 132 8.78 -5.39 -5.21
C ASP A 132 9.46 -5.36 -6.59
N LYS A 133 9.29 -4.26 -7.31
CA LYS A 133 9.74 -4.08 -8.71
C LYS A 133 10.40 -2.70 -8.89
N PRO A 134 11.51 -2.41 -8.19
CA PRO A 134 12.11 -1.07 -8.14
C PRO A 134 12.51 -0.55 -9.52
N ASP A 135 13.06 -1.38 -10.39
CA ASP A 135 13.50 -0.96 -11.72
C ASP A 135 12.31 -0.58 -12.61
N ILE A 136 11.25 -1.41 -12.61
CA ILE A 136 10.04 -1.14 -13.38
C ILE A 136 9.35 0.13 -12.85
N PHE A 137 9.25 0.27 -11.53
CA PHE A 137 8.70 1.48 -10.90
C PHE A 137 9.45 2.74 -11.36
N LEU A 138 10.79 2.71 -11.32
CA LEU A 138 11.62 3.85 -11.72
C LEU A 138 11.48 4.16 -13.23
N ASP A 139 11.41 3.14 -14.07
CA ASP A 139 11.26 3.32 -15.52
C ASP A 139 9.91 3.94 -15.89
N GLU A 140 8.81 3.48 -15.26
CA GLU A 140 7.50 4.07 -15.52
C GLU A 140 7.40 5.52 -15.01
N VAL A 141 7.98 5.82 -13.85
CA VAL A 141 8.05 7.20 -13.35
C VAL A 141 8.88 8.08 -14.28
N LYS A 142 10.06 7.62 -14.74
CA LYS A 142 10.90 8.39 -15.69
C LYS A 142 10.19 8.65 -17.02
N LYS A 143 9.53 7.64 -17.58
CA LYS A 143 8.73 7.82 -18.81
C LYS A 143 7.64 8.89 -18.66
N PHE A 144 7.05 8.97 -17.48
CA PHE A 144 5.97 9.91 -17.21
C PHE A 144 6.46 11.35 -17.02
N ILE A 145 7.61 11.54 -16.38
CA ILE A 145 8.15 12.89 -16.11
C ILE A 145 9.02 13.45 -17.23
N GLY A 146 9.44 12.65 -18.22
CA GLY A 146 10.24 13.04 -19.39
C GLY A 146 11.73 12.93 -19.15
#